data_0058237287a8193173a691e6aa6de95f
#
_entry.id   0058237287a8193173a691e6aa6de95f
#
_cell.length_a   1.000
_cell.length_b   1.000
_cell.length_c   1.000
_cell.angle_alpha   90.00
_cell.angle_beta   90.00
_cell.angle_gamma   90.00
#
_symmetry.space_group_name_H-M   'P 1'
#
loop_
_entity.id
_entity.type
_entity.pdbx_description
1 polymer ?
#
loop_
_entity_poly.entity_id
_entity_poly.type
_entity_poly.pdbx_seq_one_letter_code
_entity_poly.pdbx_strand_id
1 'polypeptide(L)'
;MSKLIIKSGKGDIALRKSKQWVGLKTTASRDLEQPDYIETQLLQNLGGFQIVSLNKGDSTNEEKLDEVRDREEVEVGTHVYYPEGSNRPMVPTGDIYLVFQDGVGPGEQQTVLDEFHLLLVEERKPGSIIACVTPQSANPLKVAQALQEISLVKSAEPDFDTPLDEYAFSAPLDDLLPHQWQLKNDGLVKDVNYKLKKGADSKVVDAWNRLGNAGSANVAIAVIDNGFDLTHPDLKGKIHKPYDLWNQSTAVQQGDVRYTHGTPCASVALAAANGAGIVGAAPNAKFMPLSGTSFAVRTTDEMFDYCIKNGADIISCSWGSTDQAYQLGSLKAEAIARAAREGRSGKGCVILFAAGNDDLDYVNFYAAHPDVIAVGACTSQDTYAGYSNRGREISICAPSNGDWPIIAARAWWDEGLSGETGNYKYWRDGRSRGQYYKHFGGTSCSTPLVAGICALILSANPDLKAKEVKEILQQTADKIGNPTEYVDGHSQRYGYGRVNADRAVAEAIRRRDAKNPPVVAEVPAAVSTGKGLYEFSVKKQDPIGWGVQIGAFYDYGNVLVQAEKMQRLFGEKIIVNINELGGKTVYKMVVGAFSDKAKADQLAQRMKTGGVNGFARQLKDL
;
A
#
# COMPACT_ATOMS: atom_id res chain seq x y z
N MET A 1 -10.50 18.96 41.38
CA MET A 1 -9.23 18.62 40.73
C MET A 1 -8.76 19.88 40.03
N SER A 2 -7.59 20.41 40.38
CA SER A 2 -7.01 21.54 39.68
C SER A 2 -6.68 21.13 38.25
N LYS A 3 -7.27 21.84 37.26
CA LYS A 3 -6.88 21.68 35.86
C LYS A 3 -5.45 22.16 35.72
N LEU A 4 -4.59 21.32 35.14
CA LEU A 4 -3.24 21.71 34.79
C LEU A 4 -3.29 22.40 33.42
N ILE A 5 -2.95 23.68 33.37
CA ILE A 5 -2.92 24.46 32.13
C ILE A 5 -1.46 24.66 31.75
N ILE A 6 -1.08 24.32 30.54
CA ILE A 6 0.27 24.53 30.01
C ILE A 6 0.18 25.39 28.75
N LYS A 7 1.20 26.20 28.50
CA LYS A 7 1.39 26.85 27.21
C LYS A 7 1.94 25.88 26.17
N SER A 8 1.39 25.94 24.97
CA SER A 8 1.89 25.19 23.83
C SER A 8 1.67 25.99 22.55
N GLY A 9 2.73 26.44 21.93
CA GLY A 9 2.69 27.30 20.76
C GLY A 9 1.95 28.63 21.03
N LYS A 10 0.82 28.86 20.34
CA LYS A 10 0.02 30.11 20.46
C LYS A 10 -1.17 30.00 21.42
N GLY A 11 -1.32 28.88 22.11
CA GLY A 11 -2.51 28.63 22.95
C GLY A 11 -2.19 27.92 24.26
N ASP A 12 -3.20 27.86 25.12
CA ASP A 12 -3.16 27.12 26.36
C ASP A 12 -3.86 25.76 26.18
N ILE A 13 -3.25 24.70 26.70
CA ILE A 13 -3.81 23.35 26.69
C ILE A 13 -4.16 22.97 28.12
N ALA A 14 -5.44 22.68 28.37
CA ALA A 14 -5.88 22.12 29.63
C ALA A 14 -5.66 20.60 29.63
N LEU A 15 -4.93 20.11 30.60
CA LEU A 15 -4.57 18.69 30.75
C LEU A 15 -5.28 18.06 31.94
N ARG A 16 -5.73 16.82 31.75
CA ARG A 16 -6.27 15.95 32.79
C ARG A 16 -5.27 14.81 33.05
N LYS A 17 -4.78 14.68 34.29
CA LYS A 17 -3.92 13.58 34.72
C LYS A 17 -4.70 12.26 34.70
N SER A 18 -4.09 11.21 34.18
CA SER A 18 -4.65 9.85 34.23
C SER A 18 -4.73 9.34 35.67
N LYS A 19 -5.84 8.65 35.97
CA LYS A 19 -6.00 7.95 37.25
C LYS A 19 -5.59 6.47 37.13
N GLN A 20 -5.42 5.96 35.93
CA GLN A 20 -5.19 4.55 35.65
C GLN A 20 -3.82 4.30 35.04
N TRP A 21 -3.38 5.15 34.13
CA TRP A 21 -2.21 4.90 33.29
C TRP A 21 -1.02 5.73 33.72
N VAL A 22 0.17 5.09 33.67
CA VAL A 22 1.48 5.72 33.85
C VAL A 22 2.38 5.38 32.68
N GLY A 23 3.38 6.21 32.44
CA GLY A 23 4.43 5.96 31.44
C GLY A 23 5.70 5.44 32.15
N LEU A 24 6.19 4.29 31.72
CA LEU A 24 7.44 3.73 32.21
C LEU A 24 8.43 3.57 31.07
N LYS A 25 9.65 4.05 31.28
CA LYS A 25 10.80 3.77 30.43
C LYS A 25 11.74 2.86 31.21
N THR A 26 12.00 1.67 30.68
CA THR A 26 12.79 0.65 31.37
C THR A 26 14.08 0.36 30.62
N THR A 27 15.14 0.00 31.38
CA THR A 27 16.43 -0.40 30.82
C THR A 27 16.47 -1.86 30.39
N ALA A 28 15.50 -2.69 30.83
CA ALA A 28 15.46 -4.12 30.55
C ALA A 28 15.06 -4.41 29.09
N SER A 29 15.76 -5.36 28.47
CA SER A 29 15.40 -5.90 27.16
C SER A 29 14.04 -6.61 27.21
N ARG A 30 13.31 -6.55 26.09
CA ARG A 30 11.90 -6.98 25.89
C ARG A 30 11.57 -8.45 26.19
N ASP A 31 12.46 -9.25 26.72
CA ASP A 31 12.35 -10.72 26.80
C ASP A 31 12.05 -11.28 28.20
N LEU A 32 11.67 -10.44 29.15
CA LEU A 32 11.26 -10.90 30.46
C LEU A 32 9.74 -10.97 30.57
N GLU A 33 9.24 -11.94 31.33
CA GLU A 33 7.85 -12.02 31.77
C GLU A 33 7.40 -10.64 32.24
N GLN A 34 6.13 -10.30 31.98
CA GLN A 34 5.57 -9.00 32.37
C GLN A 34 5.89 -8.76 33.86
N PRO A 35 6.55 -7.64 34.19
CA PRO A 35 6.93 -7.38 35.59
C PRO A 35 5.70 -7.45 36.51
N ASP A 36 5.89 -7.94 37.72
CA ASP A 36 4.86 -8.16 38.75
C ASP A 36 4.09 -6.88 39.14
N TYR A 37 4.72 -5.73 38.93
CA TYR A 37 4.11 -4.41 39.16
C TYR A 37 3.24 -3.89 38.02
N ILE A 38 3.21 -4.54 36.84
CA ILE A 38 2.35 -4.17 35.72
C ILE A 38 1.11 -5.05 35.70
N GLU A 39 -0.08 -4.42 35.80
CA GLU A 39 -1.36 -5.10 35.71
C GLU A 39 -1.80 -5.28 34.26
N THR A 40 -1.82 -4.17 33.50
CA THR A 40 -2.18 -4.17 32.07
C THR A 40 -1.36 -3.14 31.29
N GLN A 41 -1.21 -3.36 29.99
CA GLN A 41 -0.50 -2.48 29.10
C GLN A 41 -1.45 -1.89 28.05
N LEU A 42 -1.45 -0.55 27.90
CA LEU A 42 -2.24 0.17 26.91
C LEU A 42 -1.47 0.35 25.60
N LEU A 43 -0.18 0.76 25.68
CA LEU A 43 0.70 0.97 24.55
C LEU A 43 2.10 0.42 24.88
N GLN A 44 2.68 -0.29 23.92
CA GLN A 44 3.99 -0.93 24.10
C GLN A 44 5.16 0.06 23.91
N ASN A 45 4.96 1.09 23.09
CA ASN A 45 5.97 2.10 22.83
C ASN A 45 5.33 3.43 22.44
N LEU A 46 5.64 4.46 23.20
CA LEU A 46 5.30 5.85 22.94
C LEU A 46 6.51 6.70 23.32
N GLY A 47 7.35 7.09 22.34
CA GLY A 47 8.58 7.82 22.59
C GLY A 47 9.58 7.10 23.51
N GLY A 48 9.56 5.78 23.51
CA GLY A 48 10.37 4.96 24.42
C GLY A 48 9.67 4.60 25.73
N PHE A 49 8.48 5.14 26.00
CA PHE A 49 7.67 4.79 27.17
C PHE A 49 6.69 3.65 26.85
N GLN A 50 6.51 2.77 27.83
CA GLN A 50 5.38 1.85 27.89
C GLN A 50 4.26 2.53 28.67
N ILE A 51 3.02 2.51 28.16
CA ILE A 51 1.86 3.03 28.88
C ILE A 51 1.17 1.86 29.56
N VAL A 52 1.24 1.83 30.89
CA VAL A 52 0.79 0.68 31.68
C VAL A 52 -0.13 1.10 32.83
N SER A 53 -0.95 0.17 33.30
CA SER A 53 -1.61 0.22 34.60
C SER A 53 -0.77 -0.55 35.61
N LEU A 54 -0.56 0.04 36.76
CA LEU A 54 0.22 -0.62 37.84
C LEU A 54 -0.68 -1.53 38.68
N ASN A 55 -0.12 -2.67 39.10
CA ASN A 55 -0.74 -3.53 40.09
C ASN A 55 -0.60 -2.88 41.46
N LYS A 56 -1.66 -2.25 41.94
CA LYS A 56 -1.64 -1.33 43.09
C LYS A 56 -1.82 -2.01 44.43
N GLY A 57 -2.48 -3.19 44.48
CA GLY A 57 -3.03 -3.68 45.74
C GLY A 57 -3.94 -2.63 46.37
N ASP A 58 -3.68 -2.27 47.62
CA ASP A 58 -4.41 -1.24 48.38
C ASP A 58 -3.83 0.19 48.21
N SER A 59 -2.77 0.37 47.40
CA SER A 59 -2.06 1.64 47.20
C SER A 59 -2.71 2.53 46.14
N THR A 60 -2.44 3.82 46.20
CA THR A 60 -2.79 4.77 45.13
C THR A 60 -1.83 4.61 43.94
N ASN A 61 -2.20 5.14 42.77
CA ASN A 61 -1.31 5.14 41.58
C ASN A 61 -0.04 5.96 41.81
N GLU A 62 -0.10 6.95 42.68
CA GLU A 62 1.01 7.84 43.00
C GLU A 62 2.05 7.08 43.87
N GLU A 63 1.60 6.50 44.96
CA GLU A 63 2.45 5.68 45.86
C GLU A 63 3.11 4.53 45.12
N LYS A 64 2.36 3.84 44.26
CA LYS A 64 2.89 2.72 43.49
C LYS A 64 3.86 3.15 42.38
N LEU A 65 3.65 4.30 41.77
CA LEU A 65 4.58 4.85 40.79
C LEU A 65 5.89 5.26 41.45
N ASP A 66 5.84 5.80 42.67
CA ASP A 66 7.04 6.14 43.43
C ASP A 66 7.84 4.89 43.80
N GLU A 67 7.19 3.79 44.28
CA GLU A 67 7.84 2.51 44.49
C GLU A 67 8.49 1.93 43.23
N VAL A 68 7.84 2.08 42.07
CA VAL A 68 8.34 1.56 40.78
C VAL A 68 9.51 2.39 40.26
N ARG A 69 9.58 3.67 40.56
CA ARG A 69 10.72 4.56 40.22
C ARG A 69 12.02 4.17 40.89
N ASP A 70 11.94 3.58 42.09
CA ASP A 70 13.10 3.16 42.86
C ASP A 70 13.69 1.83 42.39
N ARG A 71 13.10 1.17 41.39
CA ARG A 71 13.60 -0.10 40.83
C ARG A 71 14.72 0.13 39.82
N GLU A 72 15.77 -0.68 39.89
CA GLU A 72 16.95 -0.57 38.99
C GLU A 72 16.62 -0.67 37.50
N GLU A 73 15.58 -1.43 37.15
CA GLU A 73 15.15 -1.61 35.76
C GLU A 73 14.34 -0.45 35.21
N VAL A 74 13.90 0.50 36.03
CA VAL A 74 13.09 1.65 35.60
C VAL A 74 13.95 2.89 35.47
N GLU A 75 14.15 3.33 34.22
CA GLU A 75 14.90 4.54 33.91
C GLU A 75 14.08 5.81 34.22
N VAL A 76 12.80 5.81 33.84
CA VAL A 76 11.86 6.90 34.07
C VAL A 76 10.46 6.38 34.31
N GLY A 77 9.84 6.85 35.40
CA GLY A 77 8.41 6.68 35.65
C GLY A 77 7.68 8.02 35.65
N THR A 78 6.65 8.19 34.84
CA THR A 78 5.94 9.45 34.68
C THR A 78 4.42 9.27 34.62
N HIS A 79 3.68 10.36 34.82
CA HIS A 79 2.24 10.36 34.64
C HIS A 79 1.85 10.50 33.19
N VAL A 80 0.72 9.88 32.83
CA VAL A 80 0.04 10.08 31.55
C VAL A 80 -1.00 11.17 31.69
N TYR A 81 -1.06 12.05 30.71
CA TYR A 81 -2.01 13.15 30.64
C TYR A 81 -2.90 13.03 29.41
N TYR A 82 -4.04 13.68 29.45
CA TYR A 82 -4.98 13.78 28.33
C TYR A 82 -5.40 15.24 28.14
N PRO A 83 -5.32 15.81 26.94
CA PRO A 83 -5.94 17.11 26.66
C PRO A 83 -7.44 17.06 26.92
N GLU A 84 -8.01 18.15 27.38
CA GLU A 84 -9.46 18.23 27.59
C GLU A 84 -10.22 17.97 26.29
N GLY A 85 -11.20 17.07 26.32
CA GLY A 85 -11.94 16.65 25.12
C GLY A 85 -11.23 15.59 24.25
N SER A 86 -10.02 15.14 24.63
CA SER A 86 -9.27 14.10 23.92
C SER A 86 -9.11 12.85 24.77
N ASN A 87 -9.09 11.69 24.10
CA ASN A 87 -8.72 10.40 24.69
C ASN A 87 -7.31 9.94 24.28
N ARG A 88 -6.52 10.83 23.68
CA ARG A 88 -5.13 10.51 23.30
C ARG A 88 -4.20 10.74 24.49
N PRO A 89 -3.43 9.73 24.90
CA PRO A 89 -2.46 9.88 25.96
C PRO A 89 -1.29 10.79 25.52
N MET A 90 -0.83 11.62 26.42
CA MET A 90 0.40 12.41 26.30
C MET A 90 1.33 12.05 27.45
N VAL A 91 2.59 11.84 27.14
CA VAL A 91 3.64 11.53 28.12
C VAL A 91 4.68 12.62 28.06
N PRO A 92 5.00 13.31 29.19
CA PRO A 92 6.11 14.26 29.22
C PRO A 92 7.43 13.54 28.94
N THR A 93 8.23 14.06 28.01
CA THR A 93 9.55 13.51 27.68
C THR A 93 10.61 13.82 28.74
N GLY A 94 10.38 14.86 29.52
CA GLY A 94 11.35 15.43 30.46
C GLY A 94 11.99 16.70 29.95
N ASP A 95 11.93 16.94 28.65
CA ASP A 95 12.49 18.14 28.04
C ASP A 95 11.55 19.34 28.16
N ILE A 96 12.14 20.53 28.27
CA ILE A 96 11.45 21.81 28.32
C ILE A 96 12.13 22.74 27.32
N TYR A 97 11.36 23.26 26.36
CA TYR A 97 11.83 24.32 25.48
C TYR A 97 11.69 25.66 26.18
N LEU A 98 12.82 26.28 26.46
CA LEU A 98 12.94 27.51 27.26
C LEU A 98 13.45 28.65 26.40
N VAL A 99 12.73 29.76 26.40
CA VAL A 99 13.11 30.99 25.73
C VAL A 99 13.25 32.09 26.78
N PHE A 100 14.42 32.70 26.85
CA PHE A 100 14.70 33.84 27.74
C PHE A 100 14.29 35.16 27.11
N GLN A 101 14.11 36.18 27.96
CA GLN A 101 13.91 37.55 27.49
C GLN A 101 15.17 38.08 26.77
N ASP A 102 14.96 39.06 25.89
CA ASP A 102 16.05 39.67 25.16
C ASP A 102 17.05 40.36 26.15
N GLY A 103 18.34 40.08 25.99
CA GLY A 103 19.40 40.62 26.82
C GLY A 103 19.79 39.82 28.05
N VAL A 104 19.11 38.69 28.34
CA VAL A 104 19.49 37.78 29.45
C VAL A 104 20.79 37.06 29.08
N GLY A 105 21.82 37.27 29.89
CA GLY A 105 23.16 36.73 29.67
C GLY A 105 23.29 35.25 30.07
N PRO A 106 24.33 34.53 29.56
CA PRO A 106 24.52 33.10 29.87
C PRO A 106 24.60 32.77 31.36
N GLY A 107 25.17 33.69 32.20
CA GLY A 107 25.24 33.48 33.66
C GLY A 107 23.87 33.51 34.35
N GLU A 108 22.97 34.41 33.90
CA GLU A 108 21.60 34.49 34.40
C GLU A 108 20.80 33.28 33.95
N GLN A 109 20.98 32.84 32.70
CA GLN A 109 20.36 31.62 32.20
C GLN A 109 20.77 30.39 33.02
N GLN A 110 22.06 30.25 33.32
CA GLN A 110 22.58 29.19 34.17
C GLN A 110 21.98 29.22 35.58
N THR A 111 21.85 30.42 36.15
CA THR A 111 21.24 30.57 37.49
C THR A 111 19.80 30.05 37.50
N VAL A 112 19.01 30.33 36.46
CA VAL A 112 17.64 29.78 36.31
C VAL A 112 17.67 28.26 36.18
N LEU A 113 18.58 27.69 35.38
CA LEU A 113 18.70 26.26 35.23
C LEU A 113 19.07 25.59 36.57
N ASP A 114 20.01 26.14 37.33
CA ASP A 114 20.44 25.61 38.61
C ASP A 114 19.33 25.66 39.66
N GLU A 115 18.53 26.71 39.72
CA GLU A 115 17.41 26.87 40.64
C GLU A 115 16.34 25.79 40.45
N PHE A 116 16.08 25.38 39.19
CA PHE A 116 15.10 24.33 38.87
C PHE A 116 15.73 22.95 38.68
N HIS A 117 17.03 22.81 38.95
CA HIS A 117 17.80 21.57 38.77
C HIS A 117 17.71 21.03 37.33
N LEU A 118 17.77 21.89 36.33
CA LEU A 118 17.70 21.54 34.94
C LEU A 118 19.07 21.36 34.31
N LEU A 119 19.17 20.42 33.39
CA LEU A 119 20.37 20.19 32.59
C LEU A 119 20.18 20.80 31.20
N LEU A 120 21.12 21.66 30.78
CA LEU A 120 21.14 22.14 29.42
C LEU A 120 21.43 21.00 28.45
N VAL A 121 20.50 20.73 27.52
CA VAL A 121 20.64 19.69 26.50
C VAL A 121 21.19 20.30 25.22
N GLU A 122 20.60 21.41 24.75
CA GLU A 122 20.98 22.04 23.49
C GLU A 122 20.60 23.51 23.47
N GLU A 123 21.48 24.37 22.92
CA GLU A 123 21.13 25.74 22.55
C GLU A 123 20.74 25.80 21.07
N ARG A 124 19.50 26.15 20.77
CA ARG A 124 18.95 26.22 19.41
C ARG A 124 19.33 27.56 18.73
N LYS A 125 19.32 28.64 19.48
CA LYS A 125 19.74 29.96 19.10
C LYS A 125 19.98 30.77 20.38
N PRO A 126 20.72 31.90 20.35
CA PRO A 126 20.98 32.71 21.54
C PRO A 126 19.70 32.98 22.36
N GLY A 127 19.69 32.57 23.63
CA GLY A 127 18.56 32.71 24.54
C GLY A 127 17.40 31.75 24.32
N SER A 128 17.54 30.71 23.45
CA SER A 128 16.54 29.65 23.27
C SER A 128 17.19 28.28 23.39
N ILE A 129 16.83 27.55 24.41
CA ILE A 129 17.46 26.27 24.79
C ILE A 129 16.45 25.16 24.98
N ILE A 130 16.92 23.93 24.88
CA ILE A 130 16.26 22.73 25.40
C ILE A 130 16.98 22.38 26.70
N ALA A 131 16.23 22.29 27.79
CA ALA A 131 16.71 21.83 29.08
C ALA A 131 15.90 20.62 29.53
N CYS A 132 16.55 19.67 30.18
CA CYS A 132 15.93 18.44 30.67
C CYS A 132 15.83 18.44 32.19
N VAL A 133 14.73 17.93 32.74
CA VAL A 133 14.58 17.71 34.17
C VAL A 133 15.55 16.63 34.67
N THR A 134 16.02 16.77 35.87
CA THR A 134 16.86 15.78 36.57
C THR A 134 16.06 15.07 37.68
N PRO A 135 16.59 14.04 38.32
CA PRO A 135 15.95 13.41 39.48
C PRO A 135 15.65 14.39 40.64
N GLN A 136 16.38 15.49 40.74
CA GLN A 136 16.17 16.54 41.74
C GLN A 136 15.13 17.58 41.34
N SER A 137 14.75 17.61 40.07
CA SER A 137 13.73 18.53 39.56
C SER A 137 12.32 18.08 39.96
N ALA A 138 11.40 19.05 40.05
CA ALA A 138 9.98 18.73 40.09
C ALA A 138 9.50 18.13 38.75
N ASN A 139 8.24 17.66 38.71
CA ASN A 139 7.63 17.20 37.45
C ASN A 139 7.76 18.26 36.34
N PRO A 140 8.10 17.87 35.08
CA PRO A 140 8.37 18.81 33.98
C PRO A 140 7.26 19.84 33.74
N LEU A 141 6.00 19.48 33.95
CA LEU A 141 4.88 20.40 33.79
C LEU A 141 4.85 21.46 34.88
N LYS A 142 5.13 21.07 36.12
CA LYS A 142 5.23 22.02 37.25
C LYS A 142 6.42 22.94 37.09
N VAL A 143 7.55 22.39 36.63
CA VAL A 143 8.75 23.18 36.34
C VAL A 143 8.46 24.21 35.23
N ALA A 144 7.86 23.79 34.14
CA ALA A 144 7.50 24.68 33.03
C ALA A 144 6.55 25.80 33.47
N GLN A 145 5.54 25.47 34.31
CA GLN A 145 4.65 26.48 34.88
C GLN A 145 5.39 27.48 35.79
N ALA A 146 6.27 27.01 36.66
CA ALA A 146 7.04 27.87 37.54
C ALA A 146 8.01 28.76 36.75
N LEU A 147 8.67 28.24 35.72
CA LEU A 147 9.52 28.99 34.82
C LEU A 147 8.81 30.12 34.09
N GLN A 148 7.50 29.94 33.79
CA GLN A 148 6.72 30.99 33.13
C GLN A 148 6.46 32.20 34.02
N GLU A 149 6.60 32.08 35.35
CA GLU A 149 6.47 33.16 36.32
C GLU A 149 7.79 33.90 36.53
N ILE A 150 8.91 33.40 36.02
CA ILE A 150 10.23 34.04 36.12
C ILE A 150 10.33 35.18 35.13
N SER A 151 10.67 36.39 35.61
CA SER A 151 10.76 37.60 34.79
C SER A 151 11.80 37.52 33.68
N LEU A 152 12.84 36.72 33.83
CA LEU A 152 13.89 36.45 32.84
C LEU A 152 13.43 35.54 31.71
N VAL A 153 12.31 34.80 31.90
CA VAL A 153 11.79 33.79 30.98
C VAL A 153 10.67 34.41 30.12
N LYS A 154 10.77 34.27 28.83
CA LYS A 154 9.77 34.69 27.84
C LYS A 154 8.73 33.59 27.61
N SER A 155 9.18 32.33 27.51
CA SER A 155 8.31 31.17 27.45
C SER A 155 9.02 29.91 27.94
N ALA A 156 8.26 28.99 28.52
CA ALA A 156 8.69 27.65 28.92
C ALA A 156 7.60 26.65 28.49
N GLU A 157 7.94 25.77 27.55
CA GLU A 157 7.01 24.79 27.00
C GLU A 157 7.52 23.37 27.31
N PRO A 158 6.78 22.55 28.07
CA PRO A 158 7.17 21.17 28.30
C PRO A 158 6.94 20.36 27.04
N ASP A 159 7.86 19.45 26.75
CA ASP A 159 7.75 18.56 25.61
C ASP A 159 6.96 17.29 25.95
N PHE A 160 6.22 16.77 24.95
CA PHE A 160 5.39 15.59 25.10
C PHE A 160 5.51 14.67 23.90
N ASP A 161 5.44 13.40 24.17
CA ASP A 161 5.16 12.39 23.18
C ASP A 161 3.66 12.00 23.21
N THR A 162 3.09 11.75 22.05
CA THR A 162 1.69 11.36 21.84
C THR A 162 1.59 10.43 20.63
N PRO A 163 0.63 9.47 20.61
CA PRO A 163 0.43 8.64 19.44
C PRO A 163 0.15 9.50 18.21
N LEU A 164 0.97 9.34 17.18
CA LEU A 164 0.76 9.99 15.89
C LEU A 164 -0.35 9.28 15.12
N ASP A 165 -1.14 10.05 14.37
CA ASP A 165 -2.01 9.48 13.36
C ASP A 165 -1.15 9.07 12.18
N GLU A 166 -1.02 7.77 11.97
CA GLU A 166 -0.62 7.27 10.67
C GLU A 166 -1.82 7.52 9.75
N TYR A 167 -1.70 8.49 8.82
CA TYR A 167 -2.69 8.72 7.76
C TYR A 167 -2.60 7.55 6.76
N ALA A 168 -2.98 6.36 7.23
CA ALA A 168 -3.09 5.19 6.39
C ALA A 168 -4.17 5.44 5.34
N PHE A 169 -3.92 4.99 4.10
CA PHE A 169 -4.92 5.00 3.05
C PHE A 169 -6.17 4.27 3.55
N SER A 170 -7.31 4.94 3.52
CA SER A 170 -8.62 4.31 3.71
C SER A 170 -9.21 3.98 2.35
N ALA A 171 -9.68 2.73 2.20
CA ALA A 171 -10.41 2.34 1.00
C ALA A 171 -11.62 3.27 0.77
N PRO A 172 -12.03 3.49 -0.49
CA PRO A 172 -13.23 4.25 -0.82
C PRO A 172 -14.47 3.79 -0.03
N LEU A 173 -15.34 4.72 0.31
CA LEU A 173 -16.57 4.47 1.10
C LEU A 173 -17.86 4.65 0.30
N ASP A 174 -17.77 4.61 -1.03
CA ASP A 174 -18.89 4.74 -1.95
C ASP A 174 -19.93 3.66 -1.66
N ASP A 175 -21.19 4.04 -1.61
CA ASP A 175 -22.28 3.21 -1.06
C ASP A 175 -22.59 1.94 -1.86
N LEU A 176 -22.22 1.89 -3.16
CA LEU A 176 -22.35 0.71 -4.00
C LEU A 176 -21.08 -0.17 -4.04
N LEU A 177 -19.94 0.28 -3.50
CA LEU A 177 -18.70 -0.52 -3.47
C LEU A 177 -18.89 -1.92 -2.84
N PRO A 178 -19.67 -2.10 -1.75
CA PRO A 178 -19.92 -3.44 -1.20
C PRO A 178 -20.65 -4.40 -2.13
N HIS A 179 -21.24 -3.90 -3.22
CA HIS A 179 -21.91 -4.70 -4.25
C HIS A 179 -21.02 -4.97 -5.48
N GLN A 180 -19.83 -4.38 -5.51
CA GLN A 180 -18.86 -4.52 -6.61
C GLN A 180 -17.93 -5.72 -6.38
N TRP A 181 -18.51 -6.93 -6.44
CA TRP A 181 -17.80 -8.18 -6.18
C TRP A 181 -16.56 -8.37 -7.07
N GLN A 182 -16.53 -7.77 -8.25
CA GLN A 182 -15.38 -7.85 -9.16
C GLN A 182 -14.12 -7.18 -8.58
N LEU A 183 -14.28 -6.22 -7.65
CA LEU A 183 -13.17 -5.53 -6.98
C LEU A 183 -12.74 -6.28 -5.71
N LYS A 184 -13.73 -6.79 -4.96
CA LYS A 184 -13.53 -7.63 -3.77
C LYS A 184 -14.73 -8.53 -3.55
N ASN A 185 -14.51 -9.83 -3.44
CA ASN A 185 -15.53 -10.84 -3.26
C ASN A 185 -15.39 -11.58 -1.94
N ASP A 186 -16.19 -11.21 -0.97
CA ASP A 186 -16.20 -11.83 0.36
C ASP A 186 -17.07 -13.11 0.44
N GLY A 187 -17.65 -13.56 -0.69
CA GLY A 187 -18.43 -14.78 -0.82
C GLY A 187 -19.94 -14.59 -0.70
N LEU A 188 -20.41 -13.39 -0.39
CA LEU A 188 -21.84 -13.05 -0.29
C LEU A 188 -22.12 -11.73 -0.99
N VAL A 189 -23.26 -11.62 -1.66
CA VAL A 189 -23.78 -10.33 -2.11
C VAL A 189 -24.58 -9.72 -0.96
N LYS A 190 -24.28 -8.45 -0.65
CA LYS A 190 -25.00 -7.72 0.40
C LYS A 190 -26.50 -7.69 0.08
N ASP A 191 -27.34 -7.91 1.09
CA ASP A 191 -28.81 -7.87 1.04
C ASP A 191 -29.47 -8.97 0.17
N VAL A 192 -28.69 -9.95 -0.28
CA VAL A 192 -29.20 -11.07 -1.07
C VAL A 192 -28.61 -12.39 -0.57
N ASN A 193 -29.42 -13.43 -0.48
CA ASN A 193 -28.97 -14.77 -0.10
C ASN A 193 -28.41 -15.52 -1.33
N TYR A 194 -27.39 -14.93 -2.01
CA TYR A 194 -26.70 -15.55 -3.11
C TYR A 194 -25.21 -15.71 -2.79
N LYS A 195 -24.71 -16.94 -2.87
CA LYS A 195 -23.33 -17.28 -2.55
C LYS A 195 -22.44 -17.15 -3.78
N LEU A 196 -21.41 -16.34 -3.66
CA LEU A 196 -20.31 -16.26 -4.58
C LEU A 196 -19.14 -17.13 -4.09
N LYS A 197 -18.20 -17.44 -4.94
CA LYS A 197 -16.95 -18.09 -4.51
C LYS A 197 -16.03 -17.02 -3.89
N LYS A 198 -15.88 -17.06 -2.58
CA LYS A 198 -15.02 -16.11 -1.87
C LYS A 198 -13.63 -16.01 -2.52
N GLY A 199 -13.18 -14.79 -2.80
CA GLY A 199 -11.90 -14.53 -3.42
C GLY A 199 -11.86 -14.66 -4.95
N ALA A 200 -12.99 -15.03 -5.60
CA ALA A 200 -13.13 -14.98 -7.06
C ALA A 200 -13.39 -13.55 -7.52
N ASP A 201 -12.35 -12.71 -7.47
CA ASP A 201 -12.35 -11.28 -7.81
C ASP A 201 -10.99 -10.86 -8.37
N SER A 202 -10.86 -9.60 -8.78
CA SER A 202 -9.63 -9.05 -9.37
C SER A 202 -8.58 -8.57 -8.38
N LYS A 203 -8.80 -8.65 -7.05
CA LYS A 203 -7.90 -8.17 -5.99
C LYS A 203 -7.58 -6.67 -6.05
N VAL A 204 -8.49 -5.87 -6.57
CA VAL A 204 -8.27 -4.42 -6.73
C VAL A 204 -8.21 -3.72 -5.36
N VAL A 205 -9.08 -4.08 -4.42
CA VAL A 205 -9.05 -3.47 -3.07
C VAL A 205 -7.75 -3.81 -2.33
N ASP A 206 -7.24 -5.04 -2.50
CA ASP A 206 -5.96 -5.46 -1.93
C ASP A 206 -4.80 -4.68 -2.57
N ALA A 207 -4.86 -4.43 -3.89
CA ALA A 207 -3.89 -3.59 -4.61
C ALA A 207 -3.90 -2.13 -4.13
N TRP A 208 -5.06 -1.54 -3.86
CA TRP A 208 -5.16 -0.20 -3.28
C TRP A 208 -4.49 -0.12 -1.90
N ASN A 209 -4.74 -1.11 -1.04
CA ASN A 209 -4.11 -1.18 0.27
C ASN A 209 -2.57 -1.31 0.15
N ARG A 210 -2.08 -2.12 -0.79
CA ARG A 210 -0.64 -2.27 -1.05
C ARG A 210 0.00 -0.98 -1.55
N LEU A 211 -0.68 -0.25 -2.44
CA LEU A 211 -0.20 1.04 -2.96
C LEU A 211 -0.28 2.17 -1.93
N GLY A 212 -1.16 2.04 -0.92
CA GLY A 212 -1.53 3.16 -0.06
C GLY A 212 -2.30 4.27 -0.81
N ASN A 213 -2.89 3.95 -1.97
CA ASN A 213 -3.75 4.84 -2.76
C ASN A 213 -4.54 4.06 -3.81
N ALA A 214 -5.50 4.72 -4.45
CA ALA A 214 -6.36 4.13 -5.49
C ALA A 214 -5.96 4.55 -6.92
N GLY A 215 -4.67 4.54 -7.21
CA GLY A 215 -4.09 4.93 -8.49
C GLY A 215 -3.60 6.38 -8.53
N SER A 216 -3.10 6.82 -9.68
CA SER A 216 -2.46 8.13 -9.87
C SER A 216 -3.24 9.01 -10.86
N ALA A 217 -3.42 10.29 -10.51
CA ALA A 217 -3.94 11.31 -11.41
C ALA A 217 -2.98 11.65 -12.58
N ASN A 218 -1.77 11.09 -12.58
CA ASN A 218 -0.83 11.23 -13.69
C ASN A 218 -1.04 10.17 -14.78
N VAL A 219 -1.87 9.15 -14.53
CA VAL A 219 -2.19 8.10 -15.50
C VAL A 219 -3.50 8.42 -16.22
N ALA A 220 -3.49 8.37 -17.53
CA ALA A 220 -4.65 8.61 -18.39
C ALA A 220 -5.11 7.32 -19.07
N ILE A 221 -6.38 6.97 -18.89
CA ILE A 221 -7.04 5.85 -19.60
C ILE A 221 -7.89 6.44 -20.73
N ALA A 222 -7.51 6.17 -21.96
CA ALA A 222 -8.36 6.39 -23.12
C ALA A 222 -9.36 5.24 -23.23
N VAL A 223 -10.64 5.55 -23.09
CA VAL A 223 -11.73 4.60 -23.39
C VAL A 223 -12.31 5.00 -24.73
N ILE A 224 -12.20 4.09 -25.69
CA ILE A 224 -12.70 4.31 -27.05
C ILE A 224 -13.97 3.48 -27.20
N ASP A 225 -15.11 4.17 -27.43
CA ASP A 225 -16.40 3.50 -27.45
C ASP A 225 -17.43 4.31 -28.31
N ASN A 226 -18.70 3.90 -28.29
CA ASN A 226 -19.73 4.52 -29.09
C ASN A 226 -20.17 5.92 -28.59
N GLY A 227 -20.00 6.24 -27.32
CA GLY A 227 -20.36 7.52 -26.71
C GLY A 227 -20.35 7.47 -25.19
N PHE A 228 -20.48 8.64 -24.53
CA PHE A 228 -20.28 8.76 -23.09
C PHE A 228 -21.19 9.80 -22.45
N ASP A 229 -21.73 9.50 -21.29
CA ASP A 229 -22.32 10.49 -20.39
C ASP A 229 -21.22 11.19 -19.57
N LEU A 230 -20.74 12.31 -20.10
CA LEU A 230 -19.72 13.12 -19.42
C LEU A 230 -20.26 13.90 -18.21
N THR A 231 -21.58 13.90 -17.99
CA THR A 231 -22.23 14.57 -16.87
C THR A 231 -22.42 13.64 -15.67
N HIS A 232 -22.21 12.32 -15.88
CA HIS A 232 -22.35 11.33 -14.81
C HIS A 232 -21.48 11.69 -13.60
N PRO A 233 -22.01 11.70 -12.35
CA PRO A 233 -21.29 12.16 -11.16
C PRO A 233 -19.94 11.49 -10.96
N ASP A 234 -19.82 10.20 -11.27
CA ASP A 234 -18.59 9.43 -11.08
C ASP A 234 -17.57 9.61 -12.23
N LEU A 235 -17.91 10.32 -13.29
CA LEU A 235 -17.03 10.53 -14.45
C LEU A 235 -16.68 12.00 -14.70
N LYS A 236 -17.62 12.94 -14.44
CA LYS A 236 -17.51 14.36 -14.83
C LYS A 236 -16.25 15.09 -14.35
N GLY A 237 -15.71 14.72 -13.19
CA GLY A 237 -14.54 15.37 -12.58
C GLY A 237 -13.18 14.89 -13.15
N LYS A 238 -13.17 13.95 -14.09
CA LYS A 238 -11.97 13.21 -14.51
C LYS A 238 -11.63 13.40 -15.99
N ILE A 239 -12.46 14.12 -16.73
CA ILE A 239 -12.41 14.25 -18.19
C ILE A 239 -11.10 14.93 -18.61
N HIS A 240 -10.39 14.28 -19.51
CA HIS A 240 -9.13 14.74 -20.08
C HIS A 240 -9.14 14.53 -21.59
N LYS A 241 -8.98 15.62 -22.38
CA LYS A 241 -8.88 15.54 -23.84
C LYS A 241 -9.99 14.68 -24.50
N PRO A 242 -11.29 15.06 -24.35
CA PRO A 242 -12.38 14.36 -25.02
C PRO A 242 -12.29 14.56 -26.55
N TYR A 243 -12.67 13.54 -27.32
CA TYR A 243 -12.63 13.61 -28.78
C TYR A 243 -13.66 12.69 -29.45
N ASP A 244 -14.26 13.18 -30.50
CA ASP A 244 -15.14 12.42 -31.37
C ASP A 244 -14.47 12.15 -32.73
N LEU A 245 -14.26 10.87 -33.04
CA LEU A 245 -13.55 10.42 -34.22
C LEU A 245 -14.38 10.60 -35.51
N TRP A 246 -15.70 10.63 -35.41
CA TRP A 246 -16.54 10.80 -36.59
C TRP A 246 -16.66 12.27 -37.00
N ASN A 247 -16.83 13.17 -36.02
CA ASN A 247 -17.01 14.60 -36.27
C ASN A 247 -15.70 15.40 -36.16
N GLN A 248 -14.60 14.74 -35.78
CA GLN A 248 -13.28 15.37 -35.54
C GLN A 248 -13.37 16.61 -34.63
N SER A 249 -14.07 16.43 -33.53
CA SER A 249 -14.36 17.50 -32.55
C SER A 249 -14.15 17.05 -31.13
N THR A 250 -14.13 17.99 -30.21
CA THR A 250 -14.03 17.69 -28.76
C THR A 250 -15.37 17.30 -28.12
N ALA A 251 -16.47 17.34 -28.89
CA ALA A 251 -17.81 16.96 -28.45
C ALA A 251 -18.06 15.48 -28.74
N VAL A 252 -17.90 14.63 -27.71
CA VAL A 252 -18.16 13.20 -27.84
C VAL A 252 -19.64 12.90 -28.06
N GLN A 253 -19.96 11.76 -28.66
CA GLN A 253 -21.32 11.30 -28.87
C GLN A 253 -22.05 11.08 -27.57
N GLN A 254 -23.26 11.63 -27.43
CA GLN A 254 -24.11 11.56 -26.24
C GLN A 254 -25.60 11.84 -26.61
N GLY A 255 -26.50 11.58 -25.66
CA GLY A 255 -27.90 11.97 -25.75
C GLY A 255 -28.77 11.07 -26.62
N ASP A 256 -28.27 9.98 -27.17
CA ASP A 256 -28.99 9.03 -28.01
C ASP A 256 -28.78 7.60 -27.50
N VAL A 257 -29.83 6.78 -27.55
CA VAL A 257 -29.82 5.38 -27.10
C VAL A 257 -28.74 4.52 -27.75
N ARG A 258 -28.21 4.92 -28.90
CA ARG A 258 -27.09 4.28 -29.60
C ARG A 258 -25.75 4.50 -28.90
N TYR A 259 -25.64 5.49 -28.01
CA TYR A 259 -24.39 5.95 -27.40
C TYR A 259 -24.35 5.69 -25.88
N THR A 260 -24.75 4.50 -25.47
CA THR A 260 -24.91 4.13 -24.05
C THR A 260 -23.80 3.23 -23.53
N HIS A 261 -23.06 2.53 -24.41
CA HIS A 261 -22.14 1.46 -24.03
C HIS A 261 -20.81 1.98 -23.42
N GLY A 262 -20.29 3.12 -23.84
CA GLY A 262 -19.01 3.64 -23.34
C GLY A 262 -19.05 4.10 -21.87
N THR A 263 -20.21 4.59 -21.39
CA THR A 263 -20.38 5.05 -20.01
C THR A 263 -20.10 3.94 -18.98
N PRO A 264 -20.75 2.75 -19.06
CA PRO A 264 -20.44 1.65 -18.14
C PRO A 264 -18.99 1.14 -18.31
N CYS A 265 -18.47 1.07 -19.53
CA CYS A 265 -17.07 0.69 -19.77
C CYS A 265 -16.09 1.63 -19.03
N ALA A 266 -16.24 2.94 -19.19
CA ALA A 266 -15.40 3.92 -18.51
C ALA A 266 -15.51 3.79 -16.98
N SER A 267 -16.73 3.58 -16.48
CA SER A 267 -16.97 3.52 -15.04
C SER A 267 -16.29 2.33 -14.37
N VAL A 268 -16.28 1.17 -14.99
CA VAL A 268 -15.59 -0.01 -14.46
C VAL A 268 -14.07 0.23 -14.34
N ALA A 269 -13.49 0.94 -15.29
CA ALA A 269 -12.07 1.26 -15.26
C ALA A 269 -11.73 2.30 -14.19
N LEU A 270 -12.51 3.38 -14.09
CA LEU A 270 -12.05 4.60 -13.43
C LEU A 270 -13.12 5.48 -12.75
N ALA A 271 -14.35 4.98 -12.49
CA ALA A 271 -15.33 5.75 -11.72
C ALA A 271 -14.70 6.35 -10.45
N ALA A 272 -15.00 7.61 -10.16
CA ALA A 272 -14.38 8.35 -9.08
C ALA A 272 -14.81 7.80 -7.71
N ALA A 273 -13.89 7.74 -6.76
CA ALA A 273 -14.18 7.54 -5.35
C ALA A 273 -14.63 8.88 -4.75
N ASN A 274 -15.93 9.12 -4.71
CA ASN A 274 -16.51 10.41 -4.30
C ASN A 274 -17.50 10.30 -3.13
N GLY A 275 -17.60 9.11 -2.52
CA GLY A 275 -18.46 8.80 -1.37
C GLY A 275 -19.88 8.37 -1.74
N ALA A 276 -20.21 8.29 -3.05
CA ALA A 276 -21.53 7.86 -3.52
C ALA A 276 -21.39 7.06 -4.83
N GLY A 277 -22.30 6.10 -5.04
CA GLY A 277 -22.33 5.31 -6.26
C GLY A 277 -21.24 4.23 -6.29
N ILE A 278 -20.60 4.07 -7.43
CA ILE A 278 -19.61 3.01 -7.70
C ILE A 278 -18.18 3.57 -7.76
N VAL A 279 -17.21 2.64 -7.63
CA VAL A 279 -15.79 2.96 -7.78
C VAL A 279 -15.21 2.16 -8.93
N GLY A 280 -14.42 2.79 -9.80
CA GLY A 280 -13.63 2.09 -10.82
C GLY A 280 -12.39 1.44 -10.22
N ALA A 281 -11.74 0.56 -10.99
CA ALA A 281 -10.51 -0.10 -10.52
C ALA A 281 -9.37 0.90 -10.25
N ALA A 282 -9.31 2.02 -10.97
CA ALA A 282 -8.35 3.10 -10.76
C ALA A 282 -9.05 4.47 -10.65
N PRO A 283 -9.73 4.75 -9.52
CA PRO A 283 -10.58 5.93 -9.39
C PRO A 283 -9.82 7.26 -9.48
N ASN A 284 -8.52 7.28 -9.30
CA ASN A 284 -7.71 8.50 -9.43
C ASN A 284 -7.19 8.76 -10.86
N ALA A 285 -7.27 7.78 -11.77
CA ALA A 285 -6.81 7.95 -13.15
C ALA A 285 -7.65 8.99 -13.94
N LYS A 286 -7.05 9.66 -14.90
CA LYS A 286 -7.75 10.57 -15.84
C LYS A 286 -8.56 9.78 -16.85
N PHE A 287 -9.70 10.31 -17.21
CA PHE A 287 -10.57 9.76 -18.24
C PHE A 287 -10.40 10.50 -19.56
N MET A 288 -9.91 9.82 -20.60
CA MET A 288 -9.84 10.33 -21.96
C MET A 288 -10.93 9.64 -22.79
N PRO A 289 -12.13 10.24 -22.94
CA PRO A 289 -13.21 9.66 -23.75
C PRO A 289 -12.96 9.92 -25.23
N LEU A 290 -12.91 8.85 -26.04
CA LEU A 290 -12.93 8.92 -27.50
C LEU A 290 -14.20 8.24 -28.02
N SER A 291 -15.11 8.98 -28.62
CA SER A 291 -16.31 8.42 -29.24
C SER A 291 -16.11 8.17 -30.74
N GLY A 292 -16.79 7.14 -31.22
CA GLY A 292 -16.75 6.75 -32.63
C GLY A 292 -15.94 5.49 -32.90
N THR A 293 -16.64 4.35 -32.90
CA THR A 293 -16.05 3.05 -33.26
C THR A 293 -16.11 2.88 -34.79
N SER A 294 -15.03 2.40 -35.39
CA SER A 294 -14.96 2.22 -36.84
C SER A 294 -13.94 1.16 -37.24
N PHE A 295 -14.20 0.49 -38.36
CA PHE A 295 -13.24 -0.42 -39.00
C PHE A 295 -12.48 0.24 -40.17
N ALA A 296 -12.77 1.51 -40.50
CA ALA A 296 -12.04 2.22 -41.53
C ALA A 296 -10.58 2.45 -41.12
N VAL A 297 -9.65 2.27 -42.07
CA VAL A 297 -8.20 2.44 -41.84
C VAL A 297 -7.89 3.84 -41.32
N ARG A 298 -8.44 4.87 -41.96
CA ARG A 298 -8.20 6.27 -41.56
C ARG A 298 -8.62 6.54 -40.13
N THR A 299 -9.82 6.10 -39.74
CA THR A 299 -10.33 6.28 -38.37
C THR A 299 -9.53 5.47 -37.35
N THR A 300 -9.11 4.25 -37.71
CA THR A 300 -8.23 3.44 -36.84
C THR A 300 -6.89 4.12 -36.63
N ASP A 301 -6.28 4.67 -37.67
CA ASP A 301 -5.01 5.39 -37.59
C ASP A 301 -5.14 6.65 -36.72
N GLU A 302 -6.17 7.46 -36.96
CA GLU A 302 -6.46 8.67 -36.18
C GLU A 302 -6.70 8.38 -34.70
N MET A 303 -7.41 7.30 -34.37
CA MET A 303 -7.71 6.85 -33.02
C MET A 303 -6.44 6.64 -32.20
N PHE A 304 -5.49 5.87 -32.70
CA PHE A 304 -4.24 5.59 -32.03
C PHE A 304 -3.31 6.80 -32.02
N ASP A 305 -3.27 7.55 -33.12
CA ASP A 305 -2.48 8.77 -33.23
C ASP A 305 -2.94 9.86 -32.25
N TYR A 306 -4.26 10.02 -32.09
CA TYR A 306 -4.81 10.91 -31.06
C TYR A 306 -4.39 10.51 -29.65
N CYS A 307 -4.46 9.23 -29.31
CA CYS A 307 -4.03 8.71 -28.03
C CYS A 307 -2.54 8.99 -27.75
N ILE A 308 -1.65 8.75 -28.73
CA ILE A 308 -0.23 9.05 -28.63
C ILE A 308 0.00 10.54 -28.35
N LYS A 309 -0.58 11.41 -29.18
CA LYS A 309 -0.38 12.88 -29.14
C LYS A 309 -0.92 13.52 -27.87
N ASN A 310 -1.98 12.97 -27.30
CA ASN A 310 -2.66 13.54 -26.14
C ASN A 310 -2.32 12.84 -24.81
N GLY A 311 -1.31 11.95 -24.81
CA GLY A 311 -0.74 11.38 -23.60
C GLY A 311 -1.60 10.32 -22.93
N ALA A 312 -2.27 9.48 -23.70
CA ALA A 312 -2.90 8.28 -23.19
C ALA A 312 -1.82 7.30 -22.72
N ASP A 313 -1.95 6.78 -21.50
CA ASP A 313 -1.11 5.69 -21.00
C ASP A 313 -1.68 4.33 -21.36
N ILE A 314 -3.00 4.23 -21.33
CA ILE A 314 -3.75 3.00 -21.55
C ILE A 314 -4.86 3.29 -22.55
N ILE A 315 -5.10 2.35 -23.46
CA ILE A 315 -6.17 2.40 -24.46
C ILE A 315 -7.06 1.17 -24.26
N SER A 316 -8.32 1.40 -23.90
CA SER A 316 -9.33 0.36 -23.63
C SER A 316 -10.41 0.36 -24.68
N CYS A 317 -10.57 -0.77 -25.40
CA CYS A 317 -11.52 -0.96 -26.50
C CYS A 317 -12.41 -2.16 -26.20
N SER A 318 -13.67 -1.90 -25.87
CA SER A 318 -14.68 -2.93 -25.58
C SER A 318 -15.56 -3.27 -26.78
N TRP A 319 -14.99 -3.27 -27.97
CA TRP A 319 -15.67 -3.48 -29.25
C TRP A 319 -14.75 -4.19 -30.26
N GLY A 320 -15.32 -4.61 -31.38
CA GLY A 320 -14.61 -5.28 -32.47
C GLY A 320 -15.58 -6.05 -33.35
N SER A 321 -15.05 -6.92 -34.22
CA SER A 321 -15.82 -7.88 -34.98
C SER A 321 -15.22 -9.27 -34.85
N THR A 322 -16.07 -10.26 -34.68
CA THR A 322 -15.76 -11.68 -34.66
C THR A 322 -16.13 -12.38 -35.95
N ASP A 323 -16.46 -11.64 -37.00
CA ASP A 323 -16.64 -12.21 -38.32
C ASP A 323 -15.28 -12.56 -38.93
N GLN A 324 -15.07 -13.84 -39.23
CA GLN A 324 -13.81 -14.36 -39.79
C GLN A 324 -13.47 -13.78 -41.19
N ALA A 325 -14.44 -13.19 -41.88
CA ALA A 325 -14.18 -12.48 -43.11
C ALA A 325 -13.34 -11.19 -42.91
N TYR A 326 -13.36 -10.65 -41.71
CA TYR A 326 -12.54 -9.49 -41.37
C TYR A 326 -11.19 -9.90 -40.80
N GLN A 327 -10.14 -9.35 -41.38
CA GLN A 327 -8.76 -9.53 -40.91
C GLN A 327 -8.11 -8.18 -40.63
N LEU A 328 -7.17 -8.17 -39.71
CA LEU A 328 -6.39 -6.98 -39.41
C LEU A 328 -5.44 -6.66 -40.58
N GLY A 329 -5.79 -5.67 -41.38
CA GLY A 329 -4.94 -5.20 -42.46
C GLY A 329 -3.65 -4.55 -41.96
N SER A 330 -2.60 -4.56 -42.80
CA SER A 330 -1.24 -4.10 -42.45
C SER A 330 -1.20 -2.68 -41.87
N LEU A 331 -1.95 -1.74 -42.41
CA LEU A 331 -1.99 -0.35 -41.94
C LEU A 331 -2.64 -0.22 -40.56
N LYS A 332 -3.67 -1.01 -40.25
CA LYS A 332 -4.27 -1.05 -38.91
C LYS A 332 -3.34 -1.71 -37.91
N ALA A 333 -2.66 -2.79 -38.31
CA ALA A 333 -1.65 -3.43 -37.47
C ALA A 333 -0.49 -2.48 -37.14
N GLU A 334 -0.02 -1.70 -38.13
CA GLU A 334 1.03 -0.70 -37.89
C GLU A 334 0.56 0.43 -36.99
N ALA A 335 -0.70 0.90 -37.09
CA ALA A 335 -1.23 1.91 -36.17
C ALA A 335 -1.23 1.43 -34.70
N ILE A 336 -1.60 0.17 -34.46
CA ILE A 336 -1.52 -0.47 -33.13
C ILE A 336 -0.05 -0.58 -32.67
N ALA A 337 0.83 -1.13 -33.52
CA ALA A 337 2.25 -1.30 -33.21
C ALA A 337 2.93 0.05 -32.90
N ARG A 338 2.57 1.11 -33.64
CA ARG A 338 3.05 2.47 -33.40
C ARG A 338 2.62 2.98 -32.02
N ALA A 339 1.37 2.82 -31.64
CA ALA A 339 0.89 3.23 -30.33
C ALA A 339 1.57 2.44 -29.21
N ALA A 340 1.77 1.13 -29.39
CA ALA A 340 2.45 0.28 -28.43
C ALA A 340 3.97 0.57 -28.31
N ARG A 341 4.57 1.27 -29.28
CA ARG A 341 5.99 1.64 -29.31
C ARG A 341 6.23 3.10 -28.91
N GLU A 342 5.48 4.03 -29.49
CA GLU A 342 5.78 5.47 -29.45
C GLU A 342 5.03 6.22 -28.35
N GLY A 343 3.87 5.72 -27.92
CA GLY A 343 3.11 6.31 -26.82
C GLY A 343 3.95 6.43 -25.53
N ARG A 344 3.51 7.27 -24.60
CA ARG A 344 4.17 7.46 -23.31
C ARG A 344 5.67 7.76 -23.43
N SER A 345 6.04 8.63 -24.38
CA SER A 345 7.45 9.01 -24.62
C SER A 345 8.35 7.80 -24.94
N GLY A 346 7.87 6.87 -25.76
CA GLY A 346 8.62 5.69 -26.19
C GLY A 346 8.49 4.46 -25.26
N LYS A 347 7.70 4.54 -24.19
CA LYS A 347 7.37 3.38 -23.34
C LYS A 347 6.21 2.54 -23.91
N GLY A 348 5.44 3.10 -24.83
CA GLY A 348 4.26 2.53 -25.48
C GLY A 348 2.98 2.67 -24.65
N CYS A 349 1.85 2.89 -25.33
CA CYS A 349 0.53 2.77 -24.71
C CYS A 349 0.20 1.30 -24.44
N VAL A 350 -0.39 1.01 -23.29
CA VAL A 350 -0.94 -0.32 -22.97
C VAL A 350 -2.29 -0.46 -23.67
N ILE A 351 -2.42 -1.36 -24.64
CA ILE A 351 -3.60 -1.49 -25.48
C ILE A 351 -4.37 -2.76 -25.13
N LEU A 352 -5.67 -2.62 -24.87
CA LEU A 352 -6.55 -3.72 -24.49
C LEU A 352 -7.76 -3.79 -25.43
N PHE A 353 -8.09 -5.00 -25.87
CA PHE A 353 -9.34 -5.28 -26.59
C PHE A 353 -10.10 -6.44 -25.98
N ALA A 354 -11.42 -6.32 -25.98
CA ALA A 354 -12.34 -7.38 -25.62
C ALA A 354 -12.22 -8.58 -26.58
N ALA A 355 -12.27 -9.79 -26.06
CA ALA A 355 -12.17 -11.00 -26.90
C ALA A 355 -13.38 -11.21 -27.83
N GLY A 356 -14.56 -10.78 -27.41
CA GLY A 356 -15.85 -11.04 -28.03
C GLY A 356 -16.77 -11.88 -27.14
N ASN A 357 -18.06 -11.95 -27.49
CA ASN A 357 -19.12 -12.51 -26.65
C ASN A 357 -19.98 -13.57 -27.35
N ASP A 358 -19.41 -14.28 -28.31
CA ASP A 358 -20.16 -15.18 -29.23
C ASP A 358 -19.82 -16.66 -29.01
N ASP A 359 -19.07 -17.00 -27.92
CA ASP A 359 -18.60 -18.36 -27.60
C ASP A 359 -17.79 -19.02 -28.75
N LEU A 360 -16.98 -18.23 -29.44
CA LEU A 360 -16.19 -18.67 -30.60
C LEU A 360 -14.77 -19.09 -30.19
N ASP A 361 -14.17 -19.98 -31.01
CA ASP A 361 -12.79 -20.47 -30.82
C ASP A 361 -11.73 -19.50 -31.40
N TYR A 362 -12.07 -18.25 -31.56
CA TYR A 362 -11.19 -17.16 -31.99
C TYR A 362 -11.65 -15.83 -31.42
N VAL A 363 -10.73 -14.88 -31.32
CA VAL A 363 -11.02 -13.55 -30.79
C VAL A 363 -11.29 -12.56 -31.92
N ASN A 364 -11.80 -11.37 -31.61
CA ASN A 364 -11.92 -10.31 -32.60
C ASN A 364 -10.54 -9.95 -33.18
N PHE A 365 -10.49 -9.50 -34.43
CA PHE A 365 -9.24 -9.33 -35.17
C PHE A 365 -8.30 -8.25 -34.57
N TYR A 366 -8.80 -7.26 -33.84
CA TYR A 366 -7.96 -6.30 -33.11
C TYR A 366 -7.30 -6.95 -31.89
N ALA A 367 -8.05 -7.78 -31.16
CA ALA A 367 -7.54 -8.49 -30.00
C ALA A 367 -6.45 -9.51 -30.37
N ALA A 368 -6.44 -10.00 -31.62
CA ALA A 368 -5.44 -10.93 -32.11
C ALA A 368 -4.05 -10.30 -32.34
N HIS A 369 -3.91 -8.97 -32.28
CA HIS A 369 -2.61 -8.30 -32.48
C HIS A 369 -1.64 -8.61 -31.32
N PRO A 370 -0.37 -8.94 -31.56
CA PRO A 370 0.60 -9.36 -30.52
C PRO A 370 0.86 -8.29 -29.45
N ASP A 371 0.78 -7.00 -29.80
CA ASP A 371 0.98 -5.89 -28.86
C ASP A 371 -0.29 -5.54 -28.08
N VAL A 372 -1.39 -6.23 -28.31
CA VAL A 372 -2.66 -6.05 -27.62
C VAL A 372 -2.78 -7.05 -26.46
N ILE A 373 -3.38 -6.63 -25.39
CA ILE A 373 -3.86 -7.50 -24.31
C ILE A 373 -5.28 -7.91 -24.67
N ALA A 374 -5.47 -9.13 -25.17
CA ALA A 374 -6.78 -9.71 -25.40
C ALA A 374 -7.39 -10.16 -24.07
N VAL A 375 -8.58 -9.65 -23.74
CA VAL A 375 -9.21 -9.87 -22.43
C VAL A 375 -10.45 -10.75 -22.58
N GLY A 376 -10.43 -11.93 -21.96
CA GLY A 376 -11.56 -12.82 -21.81
C GLY A 376 -12.36 -12.55 -20.52
N ALA A 377 -13.44 -13.29 -20.31
CA ALA A 377 -14.32 -13.13 -19.17
C ALA A 377 -14.40 -14.40 -18.29
N CYS A 378 -14.43 -14.20 -16.96
CA CYS A 378 -14.71 -15.22 -15.98
C CYS A 378 -15.81 -14.78 -15.00
N THR A 379 -16.42 -15.75 -14.31
CA THR A 379 -17.58 -15.54 -13.43
C THR A 379 -17.18 -15.36 -11.97
N SER A 380 -18.15 -15.02 -11.12
CA SER A 380 -18.00 -14.94 -9.67
C SER A 380 -17.75 -16.28 -8.98
N GLN A 381 -17.77 -17.38 -9.74
CA GLN A 381 -17.45 -18.73 -9.27
C GLN A 381 -16.06 -19.22 -9.72
N ASP A 382 -15.22 -18.34 -10.29
CA ASP A 382 -13.94 -18.71 -10.92
C ASP A 382 -14.08 -19.70 -12.08
N THR A 383 -15.16 -19.60 -12.82
CA THR A 383 -15.42 -20.40 -14.01
C THR A 383 -15.36 -19.52 -15.26
N TYR A 384 -15.24 -20.17 -16.40
CA TYR A 384 -15.33 -19.53 -17.70
C TYR A 384 -16.73 -18.93 -17.91
N ALA A 385 -16.80 -17.69 -18.37
CA ALA A 385 -18.06 -17.09 -18.78
C ALA A 385 -18.42 -17.61 -20.17
N GLY A 386 -19.49 -18.41 -20.25
CA GLY A 386 -19.82 -19.23 -21.43
C GLY A 386 -19.98 -18.46 -22.75
N TYR A 387 -20.19 -17.18 -22.71
CA TYR A 387 -20.24 -16.32 -23.91
C TYR A 387 -18.86 -15.85 -24.39
N SER A 388 -17.83 -15.86 -23.51
CA SER A 388 -16.53 -15.29 -23.87
C SER A 388 -15.91 -16.04 -25.04
N ASN A 389 -15.39 -15.33 -26.02
CA ASN A 389 -14.58 -15.95 -27.05
C ASN A 389 -13.26 -16.45 -26.45
N ARG A 390 -12.67 -17.47 -27.04
CA ARG A 390 -11.46 -18.16 -26.61
C ARG A 390 -10.45 -18.29 -27.73
N GLY A 391 -9.21 -18.53 -27.38
CA GLY A 391 -8.12 -18.69 -28.36
C GLY A 391 -6.76 -18.53 -27.72
N ARG A 392 -5.72 -18.83 -28.47
CA ARG A 392 -4.32 -18.69 -28.01
C ARG A 392 -3.91 -17.23 -27.79
N GLU A 393 -4.63 -16.30 -28.33
CA GLU A 393 -4.40 -14.86 -28.25
C GLU A 393 -4.86 -14.28 -26.90
N ILE A 394 -5.76 -14.98 -26.16
CA ILE A 394 -6.22 -14.52 -24.85
C ILE A 394 -5.03 -14.33 -23.92
N SER A 395 -4.80 -13.09 -23.51
CA SER A 395 -3.70 -12.78 -22.59
C SER A 395 -4.09 -13.04 -21.13
N ILE A 396 -5.32 -12.67 -20.76
CA ILE A 396 -5.82 -12.71 -19.38
C ILE A 396 -7.35 -12.80 -19.41
N CYS A 397 -7.96 -13.36 -18.38
CA CYS A 397 -9.39 -13.17 -18.14
C CYS A 397 -9.63 -12.30 -16.90
N ALA A 398 -10.81 -11.69 -16.84
CA ALA A 398 -11.20 -10.87 -15.71
C ALA A 398 -12.67 -11.06 -15.34
N PRO A 399 -13.05 -10.76 -14.08
CA PRO A 399 -14.43 -10.82 -13.62
C PRO A 399 -15.41 -10.09 -14.52
N SER A 400 -16.51 -10.78 -14.84
CA SER A 400 -17.65 -10.26 -15.58
C SER A 400 -18.92 -11.03 -15.19
N ASN A 401 -20.04 -10.71 -15.83
CA ASN A 401 -21.27 -11.47 -15.64
C ASN A 401 -21.15 -12.91 -16.20
N GLY A 402 -22.09 -13.72 -15.84
CA GLY A 402 -22.19 -15.14 -16.27
C GLY A 402 -23.11 -15.86 -15.31
N ASP A 403 -22.84 -15.75 -14.05
CA ASP A 403 -23.67 -16.22 -12.92
C ASP A 403 -24.18 -15.03 -12.09
N TRP A 404 -23.36 -13.99 -11.88
CA TRP A 404 -23.74 -12.78 -11.17
C TRP A 404 -23.26 -11.52 -11.91
N PRO A 405 -24.13 -10.52 -12.08
CA PRO A 405 -23.79 -9.33 -12.87
C PRO A 405 -22.88 -8.34 -12.15
N ILE A 406 -22.34 -7.41 -12.92
CA ILE A 406 -21.52 -6.28 -12.47
C ILE A 406 -22.37 -5.02 -12.41
N ILE A 407 -22.12 -4.18 -11.41
CA ILE A 407 -22.71 -2.85 -11.29
C ILE A 407 -21.80 -1.85 -11.99
N ALA A 408 -22.38 -1.01 -12.85
CA ALA A 408 -21.66 0.01 -13.61
C ALA A 408 -22.50 1.30 -13.75
N ALA A 409 -21.86 2.42 -14.12
CA ALA A 409 -22.58 3.65 -14.44
C ALA A 409 -23.48 3.49 -15.67
N ARG A 410 -24.56 4.26 -15.72
CA ARG A 410 -25.52 4.27 -16.82
C ARG A 410 -25.68 5.68 -17.35
N ALA A 411 -25.66 5.83 -18.67
CA ALA A 411 -25.96 7.10 -19.30
C ALA A 411 -27.42 7.55 -18.99
N TRP A 412 -27.63 8.82 -18.71
CA TRP A 412 -28.95 9.32 -18.31
C TRP A 412 -30.02 9.16 -19.43
N TRP A 413 -29.63 9.08 -20.70
CA TRP A 413 -30.51 8.87 -21.87
C TRP A 413 -30.74 7.38 -22.19
N ASP A 414 -30.20 6.47 -21.42
CA ASP A 414 -30.46 5.05 -21.61
C ASP A 414 -31.80 4.66 -20.97
N GLU A 415 -32.85 4.78 -21.76
CA GLU A 415 -34.22 4.52 -21.32
C GLU A 415 -34.61 3.04 -21.37
N GLY A 416 -33.86 2.21 -22.08
CA GLY A 416 -34.21 0.81 -22.37
C GLY A 416 -34.31 -0.11 -21.16
N LEU A 417 -33.83 0.33 -20.01
CA LEU A 417 -33.79 -0.47 -18.78
C LEU A 417 -34.46 0.21 -17.58
N SER A 418 -34.97 1.43 -17.74
CA SER A 418 -35.72 2.13 -16.70
C SER A 418 -37.08 1.49 -16.52
N GLY A 419 -37.37 0.97 -15.34
CA GLY A 419 -38.65 0.38 -14.99
C GLY A 419 -38.78 -1.13 -15.28
N GLU A 420 -37.80 -1.80 -15.86
CA GLU A 420 -37.84 -3.27 -15.95
C GLU A 420 -37.74 -3.90 -14.55
N THR A 421 -38.86 -4.41 -14.07
CA THR A 421 -38.94 -5.30 -12.92
C THR A 421 -38.48 -6.69 -13.32
N GLY A 422 -37.17 -6.88 -13.43
CA GLY A 422 -36.59 -8.18 -13.74
C GLY A 422 -36.52 -9.09 -12.51
N ASN A 423 -36.28 -10.38 -12.71
CA ASN A 423 -36.01 -11.37 -11.66
C ASN A 423 -34.70 -11.16 -10.87
N TYR A 424 -34.09 -9.99 -10.97
CA TYR A 424 -32.88 -9.65 -10.24
C TYR A 424 -33.22 -9.29 -8.80
N LYS A 425 -33.13 -10.28 -7.94
CA LYS A 425 -33.55 -10.21 -6.54
C LYS A 425 -32.72 -9.27 -5.66
N TYR A 426 -31.53 -8.92 -6.07
CA TYR A 426 -30.62 -8.09 -5.26
C TYR A 426 -30.90 -6.58 -5.31
N TRP A 427 -31.82 -6.15 -6.19
CA TRP A 427 -32.37 -4.82 -6.18
C TRP A 427 -33.88 -4.86 -6.23
N ARG A 428 -34.53 -4.14 -5.32
CA ARG A 428 -36.00 -4.08 -5.28
C ARG A 428 -36.61 -3.41 -6.50
N ASP A 429 -35.86 -2.47 -7.11
CA ASP A 429 -36.36 -1.56 -8.13
C ASP A 429 -35.98 -1.97 -9.57
N GLY A 430 -35.72 -3.26 -9.81
CA GLY A 430 -35.41 -3.76 -11.15
C GLY A 430 -33.92 -3.78 -11.51
N ARG A 431 -33.60 -3.86 -12.81
CA ARG A 431 -32.23 -4.02 -13.35
C ARG A 431 -31.35 -2.78 -13.23
N SER A 432 -31.95 -1.61 -13.15
CA SER A 432 -31.24 -0.34 -13.05
C SER A 432 -31.84 0.50 -11.94
N ARG A 433 -31.04 1.33 -11.32
CA ARG A 433 -31.46 2.29 -10.32
C ARG A 433 -30.80 3.63 -10.60
N GLY A 434 -31.62 4.59 -11.03
CA GLY A 434 -31.12 5.91 -11.36
C GLY A 434 -29.99 5.83 -12.40
N GLN A 435 -28.79 6.25 -12.02
CA GLN A 435 -27.62 6.36 -12.88
C GLN A 435 -26.74 5.09 -12.91
N TYR A 436 -27.24 3.93 -12.41
CA TYR A 436 -26.43 2.72 -12.33
C TYR A 436 -27.12 1.49 -12.92
N TYR A 437 -26.38 0.74 -13.75
CA TYR A 437 -26.74 -0.61 -14.14
C TYR A 437 -26.49 -1.59 -13.00
N LYS A 438 -27.33 -2.63 -12.92
CA LYS A 438 -27.17 -3.76 -12.00
C LYS A 438 -26.86 -5.06 -12.74
N HIS A 439 -26.53 -5.01 -14.01
CA HIS A 439 -26.39 -6.18 -14.86
C HIS A 439 -25.37 -5.98 -15.99
N PHE A 440 -24.43 -5.09 -15.82
CA PHE A 440 -23.36 -4.91 -16.81
C PHE A 440 -22.47 -6.15 -16.87
N GLY A 441 -21.92 -6.44 -18.03
CA GLY A 441 -21.12 -7.65 -18.24
C GLY A 441 -20.49 -7.73 -19.64
N GLY A 442 -20.27 -8.97 -20.09
CA GLY A 442 -19.55 -9.25 -21.32
C GLY A 442 -18.04 -9.07 -21.14
N THR A 443 -17.27 -9.43 -22.17
CA THR A 443 -15.85 -9.03 -22.26
C THR A 443 -15.70 -7.50 -22.31
N SER A 444 -16.80 -6.79 -22.59
CA SER A 444 -16.92 -5.34 -22.46
C SER A 444 -16.75 -4.81 -21.04
N CYS A 445 -17.02 -5.63 -20.02
CA CYS A 445 -16.78 -5.32 -18.61
C CYS A 445 -15.37 -5.73 -18.17
N SER A 446 -14.91 -6.91 -18.59
CA SER A 446 -13.59 -7.45 -18.25
C SER A 446 -12.46 -6.53 -18.74
N THR A 447 -12.58 -6.01 -19.97
CA THR A 447 -11.54 -5.20 -20.60
C THR A 447 -11.25 -3.91 -19.84
N PRO A 448 -12.22 -3.06 -19.50
CA PRO A 448 -11.96 -1.84 -18.74
C PRO A 448 -11.53 -2.13 -17.28
N LEU A 449 -11.97 -3.25 -16.69
CA LEU A 449 -11.47 -3.66 -15.38
C LEU A 449 -9.95 -3.90 -15.42
N VAL A 450 -9.47 -4.62 -16.44
CA VAL A 450 -8.03 -4.82 -16.64
C VAL A 450 -7.32 -3.51 -16.99
N ALA A 451 -7.97 -2.60 -17.77
CA ALA A 451 -7.40 -1.28 -18.06
C ALA A 451 -7.18 -0.45 -16.78
N GLY A 452 -8.14 -0.45 -15.85
CA GLY A 452 -7.95 0.16 -14.53
C GLY A 452 -6.83 -0.50 -13.72
N ILE A 453 -6.69 -1.82 -13.77
CA ILE A 453 -5.59 -2.54 -13.11
C ILE A 453 -4.24 -2.16 -13.74
N CYS A 454 -4.15 -2.00 -15.07
CA CYS A 454 -2.96 -1.46 -15.73
C CYS A 454 -2.61 -0.06 -15.22
N ALA A 455 -3.62 0.78 -14.91
CA ALA A 455 -3.37 2.09 -14.32
C ALA A 455 -2.81 2.00 -12.90
N LEU A 456 -3.21 1.01 -12.10
CA LEU A 456 -2.59 0.75 -10.80
C LEU A 456 -1.13 0.28 -10.94
N ILE A 457 -0.85 -0.60 -11.91
CA ILE A 457 0.51 -1.06 -12.23
C ILE A 457 1.40 0.13 -12.62
N LEU A 458 0.91 1.02 -13.49
CA LEU A 458 1.64 2.22 -13.91
C LEU A 458 1.73 3.28 -12.79
N SER A 459 0.79 3.31 -11.88
CA SER A 459 0.87 4.14 -10.67
C SER A 459 1.97 3.67 -9.72
N ALA A 460 2.18 2.35 -9.63
CA ALA A 460 3.25 1.74 -8.86
C ALA A 460 4.63 1.95 -9.49
N ASN A 461 4.69 1.85 -10.82
CA ASN A 461 5.93 2.00 -11.59
C ASN A 461 5.66 2.64 -12.96
N PRO A 462 5.77 3.97 -13.08
CA PRO A 462 5.50 4.71 -14.32
C PRO A 462 6.53 4.46 -15.43
N ASP A 463 7.65 3.81 -15.13
CA ASP A 463 8.73 3.55 -16.09
C ASP A 463 8.57 2.25 -16.86
N LEU A 464 7.59 1.44 -16.53
CA LEU A 464 7.30 0.21 -17.26
C LEU A 464 6.89 0.49 -18.71
N LYS A 465 7.46 -0.31 -19.62
CA LYS A 465 7.00 -0.35 -21.02
C LYS A 465 5.68 -1.11 -21.13
N ALA A 466 4.91 -0.85 -22.18
CA ALA A 466 3.63 -1.53 -22.43
C ALA A 466 3.77 -3.07 -22.41
N LYS A 467 4.83 -3.59 -23.04
CA LYS A 467 5.15 -5.03 -23.04
C LYS A 467 5.39 -5.57 -21.62
N GLU A 468 6.10 -4.82 -20.77
CA GLU A 468 6.36 -5.22 -19.38
C GLU A 468 5.09 -5.26 -18.55
N VAL A 469 4.12 -4.35 -18.80
CA VAL A 469 2.79 -4.39 -18.15
C VAL A 469 2.03 -5.66 -18.55
N LYS A 470 2.02 -6.02 -19.84
CA LYS A 470 1.43 -7.28 -20.33
C LYS A 470 2.08 -8.51 -19.67
N GLU A 471 3.40 -8.55 -19.60
CA GLU A 471 4.15 -9.62 -18.94
C GLU A 471 3.81 -9.74 -17.44
N ILE A 472 3.71 -8.62 -16.73
CA ILE A 472 3.31 -8.60 -15.30
C ILE A 472 1.93 -9.21 -15.14
N LEU A 473 0.94 -8.79 -15.91
CA LEU A 473 -0.42 -9.37 -15.84
C LEU A 473 -0.39 -10.89 -16.05
N GLN A 474 0.34 -11.39 -17.04
CA GLN A 474 0.44 -12.80 -17.36
C GLN A 474 1.14 -13.61 -16.25
N GLN A 475 2.25 -13.08 -15.71
CA GLN A 475 3.05 -13.75 -14.67
C GLN A 475 2.35 -13.80 -13.31
N THR A 476 1.48 -12.85 -13.03
CA THR A 476 0.84 -12.69 -11.72
C THR A 476 -0.62 -13.16 -11.68
N ALA A 477 -1.15 -13.66 -12.79
CA ALA A 477 -2.51 -14.17 -12.88
C ALA A 477 -2.76 -15.37 -11.97
N ASP A 478 -3.98 -15.48 -11.44
CA ASP A 478 -4.43 -16.64 -10.70
C ASP A 478 -4.93 -17.73 -11.66
N LYS A 479 -4.38 -18.92 -11.56
CA LYS A 479 -4.87 -20.05 -12.33
C LYS A 479 -6.24 -20.47 -11.80
N ILE A 480 -7.27 -20.36 -12.64
CA ILE A 480 -8.65 -20.71 -12.30
C ILE A 480 -9.17 -21.78 -13.25
N GLY A 481 -10.34 -22.36 -12.95
CA GLY A 481 -10.91 -23.46 -13.74
C GLY A 481 -10.16 -24.78 -13.55
N ASN A 482 -10.14 -25.61 -14.57
CA ASN A 482 -9.46 -26.90 -14.51
C ASN A 482 -7.95 -26.74 -14.81
N PRO A 483 -7.04 -27.18 -13.92
CA PRO A 483 -5.60 -27.08 -14.16
C PRO A 483 -5.10 -27.75 -15.45
N THR A 484 -5.80 -28.79 -15.93
CA THR A 484 -5.45 -29.51 -17.16
C THR A 484 -5.69 -28.71 -18.45
N GLU A 485 -6.42 -27.60 -18.36
CA GLU A 485 -6.63 -26.69 -19.50
C GLU A 485 -5.42 -25.77 -19.77
N TYR A 486 -4.42 -25.77 -18.88
CA TYR A 486 -3.22 -24.96 -19.03
C TYR A 486 -2.09 -25.76 -19.64
N VAL A 487 -1.73 -25.43 -20.90
CA VAL A 487 -0.56 -25.96 -21.59
C VAL A 487 0.50 -24.88 -21.61
N ASP A 488 1.71 -25.17 -21.16
CA ASP A 488 2.81 -24.19 -21.01
C ASP A 488 2.38 -22.91 -20.24
N GLY A 489 1.50 -23.11 -19.25
CA GLY A 489 1.00 -22.04 -18.41
C GLY A 489 -0.12 -21.19 -19.02
N HIS A 490 -0.64 -21.51 -20.21
CA HIS A 490 -1.69 -20.80 -20.93
C HIS A 490 -2.90 -21.68 -21.19
N SER A 491 -4.11 -21.12 -21.03
CA SER A 491 -5.39 -21.71 -21.40
C SER A 491 -6.07 -20.89 -22.48
N GLN A 492 -6.65 -21.56 -23.48
CA GLN A 492 -7.43 -20.86 -24.51
C GLN A 492 -8.67 -20.13 -23.96
N ARG A 493 -9.20 -20.56 -22.81
CA ARG A 493 -10.36 -19.95 -22.14
C ARG A 493 -9.97 -18.83 -21.19
N TYR A 494 -8.88 -19.01 -20.46
CA TYR A 494 -8.51 -18.11 -19.37
C TYR A 494 -7.24 -17.29 -19.65
N GLY A 495 -6.58 -17.51 -20.79
CA GLY A 495 -5.25 -16.97 -21.04
C GLY A 495 -4.27 -17.49 -19.99
N TYR A 496 -3.49 -16.60 -19.40
CA TYR A 496 -2.60 -16.94 -18.29
C TYR A 496 -3.33 -17.06 -16.94
N GLY A 497 -4.65 -16.83 -16.88
CA GLY A 497 -5.49 -16.95 -15.70
C GLY A 497 -6.34 -15.71 -15.45
N ARG A 498 -6.99 -15.66 -14.28
CA ARG A 498 -7.73 -14.49 -13.82
C ARG A 498 -6.75 -13.42 -13.34
N VAL A 499 -6.98 -12.17 -13.75
CA VAL A 499 -6.18 -11.02 -13.31
C VAL A 499 -6.15 -10.90 -11.77
N ASN A 500 -4.96 -10.61 -11.23
CA ASN A 500 -4.73 -10.37 -9.81
C ASN A 500 -4.00 -9.04 -9.64
N ALA A 501 -4.73 -7.99 -9.31
CA ALA A 501 -4.22 -6.63 -9.19
C ALA A 501 -3.17 -6.49 -8.08
N ASP A 502 -3.37 -7.15 -6.94
CA ASP A 502 -2.45 -7.07 -5.81
C ASP A 502 -1.07 -7.64 -6.16
N ARG A 503 -1.03 -8.83 -6.77
CA ARG A 503 0.23 -9.44 -7.20
C ARG A 503 0.88 -8.67 -8.34
N ALA A 504 0.08 -8.10 -9.25
CA ALA A 504 0.59 -7.29 -10.35
C ALA A 504 1.22 -5.99 -9.86
N VAL A 505 0.61 -5.31 -8.91
CA VAL A 505 1.15 -4.12 -8.25
C VAL A 505 2.42 -4.46 -7.46
N ALA A 506 2.42 -5.57 -6.71
CA ALA A 506 3.60 -6.03 -5.99
C ALA A 506 4.80 -6.25 -6.92
N GLU A 507 4.58 -6.89 -8.07
CA GLU A 507 5.62 -7.12 -9.08
C GLU A 507 6.09 -5.80 -9.73
N ALA A 508 5.18 -4.85 -9.98
CA ALA A 508 5.54 -3.53 -10.50
C ALA A 508 6.43 -2.76 -9.52
N ILE A 509 6.11 -2.78 -8.22
CA ILE A 509 6.92 -2.20 -7.15
C ILE A 509 8.30 -2.88 -7.12
N ARG A 510 8.34 -4.20 -7.11
CA ARG A 510 9.59 -4.97 -7.12
C ARG A 510 10.49 -4.60 -8.29
N ARG A 511 9.93 -4.45 -9.50
CA ARG A 511 10.69 -4.04 -10.71
C ARG A 511 11.18 -2.59 -10.61
N ARG A 512 10.39 -1.69 -10.02
CA ARG A 512 10.79 -0.30 -9.77
C ARG A 512 11.99 -0.25 -8.81
N ASP A 513 11.87 -0.92 -7.68
CA ASP A 513 12.88 -0.90 -6.62
C ASP A 513 14.17 -1.60 -7.06
N ALA A 514 14.07 -2.61 -7.91
CA ALA A 514 15.23 -3.26 -8.51
C ALA A 514 16.01 -2.35 -9.52
N LYS A 515 15.30 -1.44 -10.21
CA LYS A 515 15.93 -0.47 -11.13
C LYS A 515 16.49 0.76 -10.38
N ASN A 516 15.80 1.15 -9.32
CA ASN A 516 16.18 2.27 -8.46
C ASN A 516 16.30 1.76 -7.03
N PRO A 517 17.37 1.01 -6.70
CA PRO A 517 17.57 0.63 -5.31
C PRO A 517 17.55 1.92 -4.47
N PRO A 518 16.85 1.94 -3.33
CA PRO A 518 16.83 3.11 -2.47
C PRO A 518 18.27 3.54 -2.25
N VAL A 519 18.56 4.81 -2.52
CA VAL A 519 19.88 5.39 -2.21
C VAL A 519 19.99 5.31 -0.70
N VAL A 520 20.69 4.31 -0.21
CA VAL A 520 21.12 4.29 1.19
C VAL A 520 22.06 5.48 1.32
N ALA A 521 21.58 6.57 1.90
CA ALA A 521 22.48 7.64 2.30
C ALA A 521 23.57 6.98 3.15
N GLU A 522 24.84 7.14 2.76
CA GLU A 522 25.96 6.73 3.61
C GLU A 522 25.82 7.53 4.92
N VAL A 523 25.21 6.90 5.91
CA VAL A 523 25.21 7.43 7.27
C VAL A 523 26.64 7.31 7.74
N PRO A 524 27.29 8.43 8.17
CA PRO A 524 28.63 8.33 8.75
C PRO A 524 28.59 7.29 9.85
N ALA A 525 29.63 6.44 9.88
CA ALA A 525 29.72 5.30 10.82
C ALA A 525 29.54 5.77 12.27
N ALA A 526 28.31 5.86 12.73
CA ALA A 526 27.99 6.01 14.14
C ALA A 526 28.39 4.72 14.84
N VAL A 527 28.98 4.84 16.00
CA VAL A 527 29.30 3.70 16.85
C VAL A 527 28.00 2.97 17.14
N SER A 528 27.82 1.78 16.54
CA SER A 528 26.60 1.00 16.70
C SER A 528 26.40 0.60 18.15
N THR A 529 25.34 1.14 18.76
CA THR A 529 24.92 0.79 20.12
C THR A 529 24.00 -0.45 20.15
N GLY A 530 23.84 -1.12 19.00
CA GLY A 530 22.89 -2.23 18.82
C GLY A 530 21.43 -1.79 18.58
N LYS A 531 21.17 -0.48 18.58
CA LYS A 531 19.88 0.13 18.23
C LYS A 531 20.00 0.80 16.85
N GLY A 532 19.08 0.58 15.95
CA GLY A 532 19.10 1.23 14.62
C GLY A 532 18.20 0.56 13.60
N LEU A 533 18.18 1.13 12.41
CA LEU A 533 17.50 0.58 11.25
C LEU A 533 18.48 -0.33 10.49
N TYR A 534 18.10 -1.59 10.28
CA TYR A 534 18.94 -2.58 9.62
C TYR A 534 18.25 -3.07 8.34
N GLU A 535 18.98 -3.10 7.23
CA GLU A 535 18.53 -3.72 5.98
C GLU A 535 19.22 -5.08 5.80
N PHE A 536 18.42 -6.11 5.56
CA PHE A 536 18.91 -7.46 5.32
C PHE A 536 18.36 -8.01 4.02
N SER A 537 19.27 -8.41 3.13
CA SER A 537 18.97 -9.17 1.92
C SER A 537 19.09 -10.67 2.24
N VAL A 538 17.97 -11.39 2.20
CA VAL A 538 17.93 -12.83 2.51
C VAL A 538 17.96 -13.65 1.23
N LYS A 539 18.98 -14.52 1.11
CA LYS A 539 19.07 -15.50 0.04
C LYS A 539 19.21 -16.90 0.64
N LYS A 540 18.38 -17.84 0.20
CA LYS A 540 18.54 -19.25 0.61
C LYS A 540 19.91 -19.75 0.16
N GLN A 541 20.64 -20.38 1.07
CA GLN A 541 22.00 -20.91 0.83
C GLN A 541 21.97 -22.44 0.91
N ASP A 542 22.67 -23.10 -0.03
CA ASP A 542 22.89 -24.54 0.06
C ASP A 542 23.87 -24.85 1.21
N PRO A 543 23.66 -25.92 1.97
CA PRO A 543 24.46 -26.27 3.13
C PRO A 543 25.80 -26.92 2.72
N ILE A 544 26.57 -26.23 1.85
CA ILE A 544 27.83 -26.74 1.32
C ILE A 544 29.00 -25.96 1.91
N GLY A 545 30.00 -26.67 2.41
CA GLY A 545 31.25 -26.09 2.90
C GLY A 545 31.35 -25.98 4.42
N TRP A 546 32.23 -25.08 4.87
CA TRP A 546 32.56 -24.85 6.29
C TRP A 546 32.39 -23.40 6.68
N GLY A 547 31.98 -23.15 7.93
CA GLY A 547 31.91 -21.82 8.50
C GLY A 547 32.16 -21.85 10.02
N VAL A 548 32.24 -20.69 10.66
CA VAL A 548 32.47 -20.58 12.09
C VAL A 548 31.15 -20.32 12.79
N GLN A 549 30.62 -21.30 13.51
CA GLN A 549 29.43 -21.12 14.34
C GLN A 549 29.81 -20.34 15.59
N ILE A 550 29.11 -19.22 15.84
CA ILE A 550 29.37 -18.33 16.98
C ILE A 550 28.32 -18.42 18.09
N GLY A 551 27.15 -18.99 17.79
CA GLY A 551 26.11 -19.14 18.79
C GLY A 551 24.81 -19.69 18.22
N ALA A 552 23.87 -19.90 19.14
CA ALA A 552 22.48 -20.18 18.87
C ALA A 552 21.64 -19.17 19.65
N PHE A 553 20.65 -18.58 18.98
CA PHE A 553 19.81 -17.51 19.50
C PHE A 553 18.35 -17.92 19.42
N TYR A 554 17.53 -17.43 20.32
CA TYR A 554 16.08 -17.65 20.32
C TYR A 554 15.31 -16.39 19.90
N ASP A 555 15.96 -15.24 19.87
CA ASP A 555 15.40 -13.94 19.48
C ASP A 555 15.98 -13.46 18.14
N TYR A 556 15.06 -13.10 17.22
CA TYR A 556 15.43 -12.67 15.88
C TYR A 556 16.13 -11.31 15.86
N GLY A 557 15.75 -10.37 16.72
CA GLY A 557 16.37 -9.06 16.84
C GLY A 557 17.85 -9.18 17.22
N ASN A 558 18.16 -10.05 18.19
CA ASN A 558 19.54 -10.35 18.60
C ASN A 558 20.35 -10.97 17.47
N VAL A 559 19.72 -11.82 16.63
CA VAL A 559 20.39 -12.38 15.45
C VAL A 559 20.81 -11.28 14.50
N LEU A 560 19.92 -10.31 14.21
CA LEU A 560 20.21 -9.22 13.28
C LEU A 560 21.34 -8.31 13.77
N VAL A 561 21.30 -7.93 15.05
CA VAL A 561 22.35 -7.11 15.69
C VAL A 561 23.70 -7.82 15.68
N GLN A 562 23.72 -9.11 15.99
CA GLN A 562 24.95 -9.89 15.98
C GLN A 562 25.45 -10.13 14.56
N ALA A 563 24.58 -10.32 13.57
CA ALA A 563 24.94 -10.48 12.17
C ALA A 563 25.66 -9.22 11.65
N GLU A 564 25.11 -8.04 11.89
CA GLU A 564 25.75 -6.76 11.53
C GLU A 564 27.11 -6.61 12.20
N LYS A 565 27.18 -6.85 13.50
CA LYS A 565 28.42 -6.77 14.25
C LYS A 565 29.50 -7.69 13.70
N MET A 566 29.15 -8.93 13.38
CA MET A 566 30.09 -9.91 12.85
C MET A 566 30.54 -9.55 11.43
N GLN A 567 29.62 -9.11 10.59
CA GLN A 567 29.94 -8.68 9.23
C GLN A 567 30.88 -7.48 9.25
N ARG A 568 30.65 -6.49 10.11
CA ARG A 568 31.51 -5.32 10.26
C ARG A 568 32.91 -5.67 10.80
N LEU A 569 33.00 -6.57 11.80
CA LEU A 569 34.28 -6.93 12.43
C LEU A 569 35.16 -7.80 11.54
N PHE A 570 34.57 -8.71 10.77
CA PHE A 570 35.30 -9.76 10.07
C PHE A 570 35.20 -9.68 8.55
N GLY A 571 34.24 -8.92 8.00
CA GLY A 571 34.03 -8.74 6.56
C GLY A 571 33.54 -10.00 5.84
N GLU A 572 33.10 -11.00 6.58
CA GLU A 572 32.71 -12.30 6.05
C GLU A 572 31.18 -12.41 5.91
N LYS A 573 30.76 -13.32 5.04
CA LYS A 573 29.33 -13.63 4.84
C LYS A 573 28.72 -14.20 6.11
N ILE A 574 27.53 -13.72 6.48
CA ILE A 574 26.78 -14.27 7.61
C ILE A 574 25.71 -15.22 7.10
N ILE A 575 25.64 -16.39 7.70
CA ILE A 575 24.65 -17.44 7.42
C ILE A 575 23.89 -17.70 8.72
N VAL A 576 22.58 -17.77 8.64
CA VAL A 576 21.71 -18.13 9.76
C VAL A 576 20.93 -19.38 9.38
N ASN A 577 21.14 -20.44 10.15
CA ASN A 577 20.35 -21.65 10.04
C ASN A 577 19.17 -21.56 11.03
N ILE A 578 17.95 -21.79 10.53
CA ILE A 578 16.70 -21.67 11.29
C ILE A 578 16.16 -23.08 11.51
N ASN A 579 16.06 -23.49 12.77
CA ASN A 579 15.54 -24.79 13.19
C ASN A 579 14.47 -24.63 14.26
N GLU A 580 13.70 -25.69 14.48
CA GLU A 580 12.80 -25.81 15.63
C GLU A 580 13.35 -26.84 16.62
N LEU A 581 13.42 -26.45 17.88
CA LEU A 581 13.82 -27.33 18.97
C LEU A 581 12.85 -27.19 20.15
N GLY A 582 12.12 -28.25 20.46
CA GLY A 582 11.16 -28.23 21.57
C GLY A 582 10.02 -27.21 21.41
N GLY A 583 9.57 -26.95 20.17
CA GLY A 583 8.52 -25.97 19.85
C GLY A 583 8.99 -24.51 19.87
N LYS A 584 10.29 -24.26 19.98
CA LYS A 584 10.89 -22.92 19.88
C LYS A 584 11.79 -22.82 18.67
N THR A 585 11.71 -21.71 17.94
CA THR A 585 12.61 -21.42 16.82
C THR A 585 14.01 -21.09 17.34
N VAL A 586 15.03 -21.76 16.80
CA VAL A 586 16.44 -21.57 17.14
C VAL A 586 17.19 -21.09 15.90
N TYR A 587 17.91 -20.01 16.04
CA TYR A 587 18.74 -19.39 15.00
C TYR A 587 20.21 -19.67 15.29
N LYS A 588 20.86 -20.55 14.50
CA LYS A 588 22.30 -20.78 14.62
C LYS A 588 23.04 -19.87 13.66
N MET A 589 23.89 -18.99 14.19
CA MET A 589 24.65 -18.04 13.39
C MET A 589 26.03 -18.58 13.06
N VAL A 590 26.39 -18.46 11.77
CA VAL A 590 27.67 -18.90 11.20
C VAL A 590 28.29 -17.77 10.42
N VAL A 591 29.57 -17.54 10.63
CA VAL A 591 30.38 -16.53 9.93
C VAL A 591 31.27 -17.22 8.90
N GLY A 592 31.22 -16.74 7.66
CA GLY A 592 31.96 -17.30 6.52
C GLY A 592 31.28 -18.53 5.89
N ALA A 593 31.62 -18.78 4.62
CA ALA A 593 31.25 -19.98 3.87
C ALA A 593 32.45 -20.39 3.01
N PHE A 594 33.24 -21.37 3.47
CA PHE A 594 34.49 -21.77 2.88
C PHE A 594 34.42 -23.18 2.29
N SER A 595 35.15 -23.43 1.22
CA SER A 595 35.22 -24.75 0.61
C SER A 595 35.96 -25.79 1.48
N ASP A 596 36.84 -25.33 2.35
CA ASP A 596 37.66 -26.20 3.20
C ASP A 596 37.66 -25.77 4.66
N LYS A 597 37.94 -26.74 5.55
CA LYS A 597 37.96 -26.56 7.00
C LYS A 597 39.08 -25.63 7.47
N ALA A 598 40.23 -25.64 6.81
CA ALA A 598 41.39 -24.88 7.27
C ALA A 598 41.12 -23.37 7.25
N LYS A 599 40.40 -22.86 6.26
CA LYS A 599 39.98 -21.45 6.20
C LYS A 599 38.99 -21.10 7.29
N ALA A 600 38.05 -21.99 7.63
CA ALA A 600 37.14 -21.78 8.75
C ALA A 600 37.90 -21.79 10.10
N ASP A 601 38.88 -22.69 10.29
CA ASP A 601 39.74 -22.72 11.48
C ASP A 601 40.58 -21.44 11.60
N GLN A 602 41.13 -20.91 10.50
CA GLN A 602 41.85 -19.63 10.48
C GLN A 602 40.93 -18.46 10.85
N LEU A 603 39.70 -18.43 10.34
CA LEU A 603 38.71 -17.42 10.74
C LEU A 603 38.37 -17.55 12.24
N ALA A 604 38.14 -18.76 12.75
CA ALA A 604 37.87 -18.99 14.16
C ALA A 604 38.99 -18.47 15.07
N GLN A 605 40.23 -18.66 14.67
CA GLN A 605 41.39 -18.13 15.40
C GLN A 605 41.46 -16.60 15.36
N ARG A 606 41.19 -15.98 14.17
CA ARG A 606 41.11 -14.53 14.01
C ARG A 606 39.97 -13.94 14.86
N MET A 607 38.82 -14.62 14.91
CA MET A 607 37.67 -14.21 15.72
C MET A 607 37.98 -14.29 17.21
N LYS A 608 38.65 -15.34 17.65
CA LYS A 608 39.09 -15.50 19.06
C LYS A 608 40.02 -14.37 19.49
N THR A 609 40.96 -13.95 18.64
CA THR A 609 41.84 -12.81 18.88
C THR A 609 41.07 -11.49 18.98
N GLY A 610 39.95 -11.37 18.21
CA GLY A 610 39.02 -10.24 18.28
C GLY A 610 37.97 -10.34 19.41
N GLY A 611 38.10 -11.28 20.34
CA GLY A 611 37.20 -11.43 21.50
C GLY A 611 35.89 -12.16 21.20
N VAL A 612 35.76 -12.80 20.02
CA VAL A 612 34.57 -13.57 19.66
C VAL A 612 34.89 -15.07 19.63
N ASN A 613 34.19 -15.83 20.46
CA ASN A 613 34.33 -17.29 20.48
C ASN A 613 33.46 -17.93 19.40
N GLY A 614 34.07 -18.88 18.67
CA GLY A 614 33.38 -19.66 17.65
C GLY A 614 34.19 -20.90 17.29
N PHE A 615 33.55 -21.85 16.63
CA PHE A 615 34.22 -23.09 16.21
C PHE A 615 33.82 -23.43 14.76
N ALA A 616 34.78 -23.98 14.03
CA ALA A 616 34.56 -24.40 12.65
C ALA A 616 33.57 -25.57 12.59
N ARG A 617 32.54 -25.43 11.76
CA ARG A 617 31.49 -26.43 11.57
C ARG A 617 31.16 -26.60 10.09
N GLN A 618 30.81 -27.83 9.71
CA GLN A 618 30.32 -28.12 8.36
C GLN A 618 28.88 -27.61 8.24
N LEU A 619 28.56 -26.87 7.16
CA LEU A 619 27.25 -26.21 7.01
C LEU A 619 26.10 -27.22 6.89
N LYS A 620 26.36 -28.43 6.41
CA LYS A 620 25.35 -29.51 6.35
C LYS A 620 24.93 -30.04 7.75
N ASP A 621 25.75 -29.80 8.79
CA ASP A 621 25.53 -30.31 10.16
C ASP A 621 24.90 -29.26 11.07
N LEU A 622 24.44 -28.15 10.53
CA LEU A 622 23.74 -27.10 11.23
C LEU A 622 22.27 -27.49 11.47
#